data_d07f67bc51ddf6bb0ae89e28460edae8
#
_entry.id   d07f67bc51ddf6bb0ae89e28460edae8
#
_cell.length_a   1.000
_cell.length_b   1.000
_cell.length_c   1.000
_cell.angle_alpha   90.00
_cell.angle_beta   90.00
_cell.angle_gamma   90.00
#
_symmetry.space_group_name_H-M   'P 1'
#
loop_
_entity.id
_entity.type
_entity.pdbx_description
1 polymer ?
#
loop_
_entity_poly.entity_id
_entity_poly.type
_entity_poly.pdbx_seq_one_letter_code
_entity_poly.pdbx_strand_id
1 'polypeptide(L)'
;MINLSSYQGAIYEKLTSLGYNVYDEVPEEAKFPYVVIGDIEFQEAQWHFEDVLDISINLLIWSIWEGKKEVNDISSNIINSFADLEDVKAGEQSLYKFSFGNSSIKRLDGVYNGSLTLDFSVK
;
A
#
# COMPACT_ATOMS: atom_id res chain seq x y z
N MET A 1 -12.47 4.44 -19.40
CA MET A 1 -13.24 4.84 -18.20
C MET A 1 -12.42 4.59 -16.96
N ILE A 2 -12.37 5.56 -16.05
CA ILE A 2 -11.65 5.43 -14.78
C ILE A 2 -12.51 4.63 -13.81
N ASN A 3 -11.92 3.59 -13.21
CA ASN A 3 -12.57 2.81 -12.16
C ASN A 3 -11.64 2.78 -10.94
N LEU A 4 -11.88 3.67 -9.99
CA LEU A 4 -11.02 3.83 -8.83
C LEU A 4 -10.98 2.58 -7.95
N SER A 5 -12.11 1.86 -7.85
CA SER A 5 -12.17 0.64 -7.04
C SER A 5 -11.25 -0.46 -7.59
N SER A 6 -11.04 -0.52 -8.89
CA SER A 6 -10.17 -1.54 -9.47
C SER A 6 -8.71 -1.33 -9.11
N TYR A 7 -8.28 -0.08 -8.95
CA TYR A 7 -6.91 0.22 -8.53
C TYR A 7 -6.69 -0.17 -7.07
N GLN A 8 -7.62 0.17 -6.20
CA GLN A 8 -7.56 -0.23 -4.79
C GLN A 8 -7.57 -1.75 -4.67
N GLY A 9 -8.43 -2.43 -5.45
CA GLY A 9 -8.53 -3.88 -5.46
C GLY A 9 -7.24 -4.55 -5.89
N ALA A 10 -6.56 -4.00 -6.89
CA ALA A 10 -5.28 -4.54 -7.36
C ALA A 10 -4.20 -4.45 -6.27
N ILE A 11 -4.16 -3.34 -5.55
CA ILE A 11 -3.22 -3.15 -4.44
C ILE A 11 -3.54 -4.12 -3.30
N TYR A 12 -4.82 -4.24 -2.96
CA TYR A 12 -5.29 -5.18 -1.94
C TYR A 12 -4.89 -6.63 -2.27
N GLU A 13 -5.12 -7.06 -3.51
CA GLU A 13 -4.75 -8.41 -3.95
C GLU A 13 -3.25 -8.65 -3.88
N LYS A 14 -2.45 -7.67 -4.27
CA LYS A 14 -0.99 -7.79 -4.19
C LYS A 14 -0.53 -7.97 -2.75
N LEU A 15 -1.04 -7.14 -1.84
CA LEU A 15 -0.69 -7.22 -0.43
C LEU A 15 -1.12 -8.56 0.18
N THR A 16 -2.33 -9.02 -0.16
CA THR A 16 -2.85 -10.29 0.32
C THR A 16 -2.00 -11.46 -0.20
N SER A 17 -1.53 -11.36 -1.44
CA SER A 17 -0.67 -12.41 -2.04
C SER A 17 0.67 -12.57 -1.32
N LEU A 18 1.10 -11.55 -0.57
CA LEU A 18 2.32 -11.61 0.23
C LEU A 18 2.12 -12.35 1.56
N GLY A 19 0.88 -12.73 1.87
CA GLY A 19 0.56 -13.48 3.08
C GLY A 19 0.13 -12.63 4.26
N TYR A 20 -0.05 -11.32 4.07
CA TYR A 20 -0.47 -10.44 5.16
C TYR A 20 -1.99 -10.42 5.33
N ASN A 21 -2.43 -10.16 6.56
CA ASN A 21 -3.82 -9.83 6.84
C ASN A 21 -4.03 -8.36 6.47
N VAL A 22 -4.86 -8.10 5.47
CA VAL A 22 -5.07 -6.75 4.94
C VAL A 22 -6.53 -6.37 5.11
N TYR A 23 -6.76 -5.20 5.66
CA TYR A 23 -8.10 -4.70 5.93
C TYR A 23 -8.28 -3.29 5.39
N ASP A 24 -9.43 -3.02 4.80
CA ASP A 24 -9.92 -1.66 4.56
C ASP A 24 -10.56 -1.15 5.85
N GLU A 25 -11.39 -1.99 6.46
CA GLU A 25 -12.02 -1.73 7.75
C GLU A 25 -11.66 -2.85 8.72
N VAL A 26 -11.07 -2.51 9.87
CA VAL A 26 -10.48 -3.49 10.78
C VAL A 26 -11.56 -4.16 11.63
N PRO A 27 -11.71 -5.50 11.56
CA PRO A 27 -12.64 -6.20 12.44
C PRO A 27 -12.08 -6.27 13.86
N GLU A 28 -12.98 -6.47 14.85
CA GLU A 28 -12.60 -6.58 16.26
C GLU A 28 -11.65 -7.76 16.51
N GLU A 29 -11.82 -8.85 15.77
CA GLU A 29 -11.01 -10.06 15.92
C GLU A 29 -9.71 -10.05 15.14
N ALA A 30 -9.33 -8.91 14.56
CA ALA A 30 -8.09 -8.82 13.79
C ALA A 30 -6.88 -9.19 14.64
N LYS A 31 -6.01 -10.02 14.08
CA LYS A 31 -4.80 -10.50 14.75
C LYS A 31 -3.56 -9.80 14.21
N PHE A 32 -2.68 -9.41 15.13
CA PHE A 32 -1.40 -8.81 14.77
C PHE A 32 -0.44 -9.84 14.15
N PRO A 33 0.46 -9.44 13.26
CA PRO A 33 0.47 -8.13 12.61
C PRO A 33 -0.59 -8.04 11.50
N TYR A 34 -1.05 -6.84 11.20
CA TYR A 34 -1.95 -6.63 10.08
C TYR A 34 -1.68 -5.29 9.40
N VAL A 35 -2.16 -5.18 8.17
CA VAL A 35 -1.99 -3.99 7.34
C VAL A 35 -3.37 -3.41 7.05
N VAL A 36 -3.51 -2.10 7.23
CA VAL A 36 -4.75 -1.39 6.94
C VAL A 36 -4.52 -0.48 5.75
N ILE A 37 -5.43 -0.52 4.79
CA ILE A 37 -5.43 0.45 3.71
C ILE A 37 -6.03 1.75 4.27
N GLY A 38 -5.17 2.75 4.41
CA GLY A 38 -5.57 4.06 4.92
C GLY A 38 -6.04 4.97 3.81
N ASP A 39 -5.58 6.21 3.84
CA ASP A 39 -6.01 7.20 2.87
C ASP A 39 -5.49 6.89 1.49
N ILE A 40 -6.35 7.07 0.47
CA ILE A 40 -5.99 6.93 -0.93
C ILE A 40 -6.35 8.24 -1.63
N GLU A 41 -5.40 8.76 -2.39
CA GLU A 41 -5.62 9.95 -3.19
C GLU A 41 -5.38 9.60 -4.65
N PHE A 42 -6.33 10.00 -5.50
CA PHE A 42 -6.24 9.84 -6.95
C PHE A 42 -6.20 11.23 -7.57
N GLN A 43 -5.25 11.46 -8.48
CA GLN A 43 -5.12 12.74 -9.12
C GLN A 43 -4.73 12.56 -10.59
N GLU A 44 -5.43 13.26 -11.48
CA GLU A 44 -5.02 13.33 -12.88
C GLU A 44 -3.78 14.20 -13.00
N ALA A 45 -2.83 13.73 -13.79
CA ALA A 45 -1.59 14.44 -14.09
C ALA A 45 -1.26 14.27 -15.56
N GLN A 46 -0.36 15.11 -16.07
CA GLN A 46 0.13 15.00 -17.43
C GLN A 46 1.63 14.73 -17.37
N TRP A 47 2.06 13.67 -18.05
CA TRP A 47 3.46 13.29 -18.09
C TRP A 47 3.87 12.99 -19.52
N HIS A 48 4.86 13.70 -20.04
CA HIS A 48 5.32 13.58 -21.43
C HIS A 48 4.16 13.65 -22.44
N PHE A 49 3.25 14.62 -22.25
CA PHE A 49 2.08 14.83 -23.11
C PHE A 49 1.05 13.70 -23.07
N GLU A 50 1.18 12.78 -22.13
CA GLU A 50 0.17 11.73 -21.90
C GLU A 50 -0.57 12.01 -20.60
N ASP A 51 -1.88 11.75 -20.62
CA ASP A 51 -2.68 11.82 -19.41
C ASP A 51 -2.41 10.58 -18.57
N VAL A 52 -2.07 10.79 -17.31
CA VAL A 52 -1.83 9.71 -16.35
C VAL A 52 -2.68 9.93 -15.11
N LEU A 53 -2.93 8.86 -14.40
CA LEU A 53 -3.56 8.91 -13.08
C LEU A 53 -2.50 8.62 -12.03
N ASP A 54 -2.26 9.57 -11.14
CA ASP A 54 -1.38 9.38 -10.01
C ASP A 54 -2.17 8.88 -8.82
N ILE A 55 -1.65 7.85 -8.16
CA ILE A 55 -2.26 7.24 -6.99
C ILE A 55 -1.28 7.32 -5.84
N SER A 56 -1.72 7.90 -4.72
CA SER A 56 -0.98 7.89 -3.47
C SER A 56 -1.78 7.11 -2.44
N ILE A 57 -1.20 6.08 -1.88
CA ILE A 57 -1.87 5.25 -0.88
C ILE A 57 -1.05 5.19 0.39
N ASN A 58 -1.73 5.38 1.52
CA ASN A 58 -1.13 5.22 2.84
C ASN A 58 -1.52 3.85 3.40
N LEU A 59 -0.52 3.08 3.80
CA LEU A 59 -0.72 1.80 4.45
C LEU A 59 -0.33 1.92 5.91
N LEU A 60 -1.16 1.42 6.80
CA LEU A 60 -0.89 1.41 8.24
C LEU A 60 -0.57 -0.03 8.65
N ILE A 61 0.60 -0.22 9.24
CA ILE A 61 1.07 -1.54 9.67
C ILE A 61 1.02 -1.57 11.19
N TRP A 62 0.32 -2.54 11.75
CA TRP A 62 0.14 -2.69 13.18
C TRP A 62 0.84 -3.95 13.67
N SER A 63 1.67 -3.81 14.72
CA SER A 63 2.46 -4.89 15.28
C SER A 63 2.50 -4.79 16.80
N ILE A 64 2.48 -5.95 17.47
CA ILE A 64 2.72 -6.02 18.91
C ILE A 64 4.08 -6.67 19.22
N TRP A 65 4.90 -6.90 18.21
CA TRP A 65 6.26 -7.42 18.40
C TRP A 65 7.10 -6.40 19.15
N GLU A 66 7.98 -6.89 20.02
CA GLU A 66 8.88 -6.02 20.78
C GLU A 66 9.89 -5.34 19.84
N GLY A 67 9.77 -4.02 19.70
CA GLY A 67 10.63 -3.24 18.84
C GLY A 67 10.05 -3.01 17.45
N LYS A 68 10.82 -2.33 16.63
CA LYS A 68 10.37 -1.84 15.30
C LYS A 68 10.67 -2.81 14.17
N LYS A 69 11.34 -3.91 14.47
CA LYS A 69 11.84 -4.82 13.43
C LYS A 69 10.72 -5.40 12.58
N GLU A 70 9.63 -5.86 13.19
CA GLU A 70 8.52 -6.45 12.43
C GLU A 70 7.89 -5.45 11.46
N VAL A 71 7.65 -4.22 11.90
CA VAL A 71 7.09 -3.17 11.04
C VAL A 71 8.06 -2.86 9.90
N ASN A 72 9.33 -2.73 10.18
CA ASN A 72 10.34 -2.47 9.15
C ASN A 72 10.44 -3.62 8.14
N ASP A 73 10.39 -4.87 8.61
CA ASP A 73 10.45 -6.04 7.73
C ASP A 73 9.23 -6.10 6.81
N ILE A 74 8.04 -5.84 7.35
CA ILE A 74 6.81 -5.81 6.54
C ILE A 74 6.87 -4.67 5.53
N SER A 75 7.28 -3.47 5.97
CA SER A 75 7.41 -2.31 5.08
C SER A 75 8.39 -2.58 3.94
N SER A 76 9.56 -3.14 4.25
CA SER A 76 10.57 -3.46 3.26
C SER A 76 10.07 -4.50 2.25
N ASN A 77 9.38 -5.53 2.73
CA ASN A 77 8.83 -6.56 1.86
C ASN A 77 7.77 -5.98 0.91
N ILE A 78 6.91 -5.10 1.42
CA ILE A 78 5.90 -4.42 0.59
C ILE A 78 6.59 -3.56 -0.48
N ILE A 79 7.53 -2.72 -0.08
CA ILE A 79 8.25 -1.84 -1.01
C ILE A 79 8.91 -2.67 -2.12
N ASN A 80 9.62 -3.72 -1.74
CA ASN A 80 10.34 -4.55 -2.70
C ASN A 80 9.40 -5.30 -3.64
N SER A 81 8.23 -5.74 -3.15
CA SER A 81 7.26 -6.44 -3.98
C SER A 81 6.62 -5.52 -5.02
N PHE A 82 6.42 -4.24 -4.70
CA PHE A 82 5.88 -3.26 -5.65
C PHE A 82 6.93 -2.68 -6.58
N ALA A 83 8.21 -2.93 -6.33
CA ALA A 83 9.26 -2.51 -7.24
C ALA A 83 9.15 -3.20 -8.61
N ASP A 84 8.55 -4.40 -8.66
CA ASP A 84 8.23 -5.10 -9.90
C ASP A 84 6.73 -4.89 -10.21
N LEU A 85 6.43 -3.80 -10.92
CA LEU A 85 5.06 -3.40 -11.22
C LEU A 85 4.39 -4.20 -12.33
N GLU A 86 5.13 -5.02 -13.07
CA GLU A 86 4.57 -5.79 -14.18
C GLU A 86 3.48 -6.76 -13.72
N ASP A 87 3.56 -7.19 -12.46
CA ASP A 87 2.60 -8.14 -11.89
C ASP A 87 1.37 -7.47 -11.28
N VAL A 88 1.32 -6.13 -11.22
CA VAL A 88 0.21 -5.42 -10.58
C VAL A 88 -0.68 -4.80 -11.63
N LYS A 89 -1.85 -5.39 -11.84
CA LYS A 89 -2.81 -4.95 -12.86
C LYS A 89 -4.15 -4.62 -12.26
N ALA A 90 -4.74 -3.52 -12.73
CA ALA A 90 -6.11 -3.15 -12.43
C ALA A 90 -6.92 -3.26 -13.72
N GLY A 91 -7.53 -4.42 -13.96
CA GLY A 91 -8.19 -4.73 -15.23
C GLY A 91 -7.15 -4.88 -16.34
N GLU A 92 -7.30 -4.13 -17.42
CA GLU A 92 -6.34 -4.12 -18.53
C GLU A 92 -5.19 -3.14 -18.32
N GLN A 93 -5.26 -2.31 -17.29
CA GLN A 93 -4.26 -1.30 -17.00
C GLN A 93 -3.24 -1.82 -15.99
N SER A 94 -1.99 -1.45 -16.19
CA SER A 94 -0.92 -1.80 -15.26
C SER A 94 -0.50 -0.57 -14.47
N LEU A 95 -0.22 -0.77 -13.18
CA LEU A 95 0.43 0.25 -12.39
C LEU A 95 1.88 0.36 -12.87
N TYR A 96 2.35 1.57 -13.00
CA TYR A 96 3.73 1.80 -13.38
C TYR A 96 4.29 3.00 -12.61
N LYS A 97 5.57 3.22 -12.72
CA LYS A 97 6.27 4.31 -12.05
C LYS A 97 6.00 4.34 -10.56
N PHE A 98 6.41 3.26 -9.90
CA PHE A 98 6.32 3.15 -8.45
C PHE A 98 7.39 3.99 -7.78
N SER A 99 7.03 4.67 -6.71
CA SER A 99 8.00 5.28 -5.82
C SER A 99 7.56 5.12 -4.37
N PHE A 100 8.54 5.00 -3.50
CA PHE A 100 8.34 4.98 -2.08
C PHE A 100 8.33 6.42 -1.57
N GLY A 101 7.20 6.85 -1.04
CA GLY A 101 7.04 8.23 -0.61
C GLY A 101 7.57 8.50 0.79
N ASN A 102 7.12 7.73 1.78
CA ASN A 102 7.44 7.99 3.17
C ASN A 102 7.19 6.77 4.03
N SER A 103 7.97 6.62 5.11
CA SER A 103 7.74 5.61 6.13
C SER A 103 8.04 6.18 7.51
N SER A 104 7.17 5.92 8.46
CA SER A 104 7.38 6.31 9.85
C SER A 104 6.82 5.24 10.78
N ILE A 105 7.34 5.18 12.01
CA ILE A 105 6.88 4.22 13.02
C ILE A 105 6.62 4.96 14.30
N LYS A 106 5.47 4.72 14.91
CA LYS A 106 5.09 5.25 16.23
C LYS A 106 4.83 4.10 17.19
N ARG A 107 5.22 4.30 18.43
CA ARG A 107 4.91 3.39 19.53
C ARG A 107 3.73 3.94 20.32
N LEU A 108 2.71 3.11 20.54
CA LEU A 108 1.49 3.46 21.26
C LEU A 108 1.18 2.32 22.25
N ASP A 109 1.58 2.46 23.51
CA ASP A 109 1.26 1.51 24.60
C ASP A 109 1.48 0.04 24.22
N GLY A 110 2.71 -0.30 23.82
CA GLY A 110 3.06 -1.68 23.46
C GLY A 110 2.65 -2.10 22.05
N VAL A 111 2.01 -1.21 21.30
CA VAL A 111 1.66 -1.43 19.92
C VAL A 111 2.51 -0.52 19.04
N TYR A 112 3.05 -1.05 17.97
CA TYR A 112 3.79 -0.27 16.99
C TYR A 112 2.94 -0.05 15.77
N ASN A 113 2.83 1.20 15.35
CA ASN A 113 2.10 1.59 14.14
C ASN A 113 3.09 2.15 13.12
N GLY A 114 3.20 1.46 11.99
CA GLY A 114 3.96 1.94 10.85
C GLY A 114 3.04 2.62 9.85
N SER A 115 3.47 3.76 9.33
CA SER A 115 2.77 4.45 8.25
C SER A 115 3.67 4.44 7.02
N LEU A 116 3.19 3.85 5.94
CA LEU A 116 3.94 3.67 4.70
C LEU A 116 3.14 4.28 3.55
N THR A 117 3.72 5.25 2.86
CA THR A 117 3.07 5.87 1.71
C THR A 117 3.73 5.40 0.42
N LEU A 118 2.92 4.90 -0.49
CA LEU A 118 3.35 4.42 -1.81
C LEU A 118 2.68 5.25 -2.89
N ASP A 119 3.44 5.58 -3.91
CA ASP A 119 2.96 6.38 -5.05
C ASP A 119 3.09 5.58 -6.33
N PHE A 120 2.03 5.59 -7.12
CA PHE A 120 1.96 4.88 -8.40
C PHE A 120 1.40 5.80 -9.48
N SER A 121 1.66 5.45 -10.72
CA SER A 121 0.99 6.08 -11.86
C SER A 121 0.36 5.02 -12.74
N VAL A 122 -0.75 5.37 -13.37
CA VAL A 122 -1.48 4.52 -14.30
C VAL A 122 -1.71 5.28 -15.59
N LYS A 123 -1.44 4.63 -16.70
CA LYS A 123 -1.77 5.17 -18.01
C LYS A 123 -3.17 4.81 -18.42
#